data_451905e452e8681fd0990d4eaac8961c
#
_entry.id   451905e452e8681fd0990d4eaac8961c
#
_cell.length_a   1.000
_cell.length_b   1.000
_cell.length_c   1.000
_cell.angle_alpha   90.00
_cell.angle_beta   90.00
_cell.angle_gamma   90.00
#
_symmetry.space_group_name_H-M   'P 1'
#
loop_
_entity.id
_entity.type
_entity.pdbx_description
1 polymer ?
#
loop_
_entity_poly.entity_id
_entity_poly.type
_entity_poly.pdbx_seq_one_letter_code
_entity_poly.pdbx_strand_id
1 'polypeptide(L)'
;TEADLLVHDAHAEDPYLALILSRMFWPEFPVPVGVLREVDRPTHSDLIDEQIRTAKRHLPKGYSRELPRLAHGPSALLPRVYDLAFEAISHGDGRVDAETLSRFVAAYQTVTPLKLGELWAIPIMLRLALIENLRRVAARIAAGTIDRNRADAWADQMLDVALHDPKSLILVIADMARSNPPMVSSFVAELARRLQGQSAALALPLTWIEQRLSESGFGIEQL
;
A
#
# COMPACT_ATOMS: atom_id res chain seq x y z
N THR A 1 -12.77 0.70 17.32
CA THR A 1 -11.39 1.20 17.40
C THR A 1 -11.40 2.72 17.30
N GLU A 2 -10.31 3.39 17.67
CA GLU A 2 -10.18 4.86 17.60
C GLU A 2 -10.34 5.37 16.16
N ALA A 3 -9.94 4.58 15.18
CA ALA A 3 -10.19 4.83 13.76
C ALA A 3 -11.70 4.73 13.39
N ASP A 4 -12.46 3.81 14.02
CA ASP A 4 -13.91 3.70 13.85
C ASP A 4 -14.62 4.96 14.36
N LEU A 5 -14.19 5.47 15.50
CA LEU A 5 -14.72 6.71 16.10
C LEU A 5 -14.41 7.93 15.23
N LEU A 6 -13.18 8.04 14.68
CA LEU A 6 -12.78 9.13 13.80
C LEU A 6 -13.58 9.15 12.49
N VAL A 7 -13.88 7.99 11.92
CA VAL A 7 -14.73 7.88 10.72
C VAL A 7 -16.17 8.20 11.05
N HIS A 8 -16.67 7.75 12.20
CA HIS A 8 -18.05 8.02 12.64
C HIS A 8 -18.28 9.51 12.89
N ASP A 9 -17.35 10.18 13.57
CA ASP A 9 -17.39 11.63 13.80
C ASP A 9 -17.32 12.42 12.49
N ALA A 10 -16.49 11.98 11.53
CA ALA A 10 -16.39 12.60 10.23
C ALA A 10 -17.68 12.49 9.41
N HIS A 11 -18.46 11.39 9.55
CA HIS A 11 -19.75 11.21 8.91
C HIS A 11 -20.80 12.21 9.40
N ALA A 12 -20.72 12.59 10.68
CA ALA A 12 -21.68 13.55 11.25
C ALA A 12 -21.39 15.00 10.81
N GLU A 13 -20.12 15.33 10.55
CA GLU A 13 -19.69 16.71 10.27
C GLU A 13 -19.47 17.00 8.80
N ASP A 14 -18.83 16.10 8.05
CA ASP A 14 -18.57 16.24 6.61
C ASP A 14 -18.52 14.86 5.93
N PRO A 15 -19.54 14.51 5.11
CA PRO A 15 -19.63 13.22 4.44
C PRO A 15 -18.49 12.97 3.43
N TYR A 16 -17.80 14.00 2.96
CA TYR A 16 -16.67 13.86 2.02
C TYR A 16 -15.36 13.59 2.76
N LEU A 17 -15.16 14.28 3.88
CA LEU A 17 -14.06 13.94 4.77
C LEU A 17 -14.22 12.50 5.27
N ALA A 18 -15.46 12.09 5.60
CA ALA A 18 -15.78 10.71 5.93
C ALA A 18 -15.49 9.74 4.79
N LEU A 19 -15.82 10.09 3.54
CA LEU A 19 -15.52 9.26 2.36
C LEU A 19 -14.01 9.16 2.12
N ILE A 20 -13.27 10.25 2.23
CA ILE A 20 -11.81 10.26 2.14
C ILE A 20 -11.23 9.41 3.26
N LEU A 21 -11.64 9.62 4.51
CA LEU A 21 -11.15 8.87 5.66
C LEU A 21 -11.56 7.39 5.60
N SER A 22 -12.78 7.05 5.12
CA SER A 22 -13.20 5.66 4.96
C SER A 22 -12.40 4.94 3.87
N ARG A 23 -12.08 5.60 2.77
CA ARG A 23 -11.16 5.06 1.75
C ARG A 23 -9.72 4.93 2.26
N MET A 24 -9.29 5.81 3.15
CA MET A 24 -7.95 5.77 3.75
C MET A 24 -7.83 4.67 4.81
N PHE A 25 -8.85 4.47 5.63
CA PHE A 25 -8.82 3.55 6.77
C PHE A 25 -9.57 2.22 6.53
N TRP A 26 -10.43 2.14 5.52
CA TRP A 26 -11.20 0.94 5.13
C TRP A 26 -11.09 0.67 3.62
N PRO A 27 -9.95 0.26 3.13
CA PRO A 27 -9.88 -0.30 1.79
C PRO A 27 -10.59 -1.67 1.77
N GLU A 28 -11.03 -2.10 0.59
CA GLU A 28 -11.57 -3.45 0.35
C GLU A 28 -10.60 -4.59 0.71
N PHE A 29 -9.36 -4.24 1.05
CA PHE A 29 -8.35 -5.14 1.62
C PHE A 29 -8.03 -4.68 3.06
N PRO A 30 -8.51 -5.41 4.08
CA PRO A 30 -8.12 -5.14 5.45
C PRO A 30 -6.62 -5.42 5.62
N VAL A 31 -5.81 -4.37 5.77
CA VAL A 31 -4.49 -4.54 6.37
C VAL A 31 -4.76 -4.96 7.82
N PRO A 32 -4.29 -6.12 8.27
CA PRO A 32 -4.50 -6.52 9.66
C PRO A 32 -3.95 -5.43 10.57
N VAL A 33 -4.78 -4.88 11.45
CA VAL A 33 -4.40 -3.82 12.40
C VAL A 33 -3.18 -4.24 13.23
N GLY A 34 -2.96 -5.55 13.42
CA GLY A 34 -1.77 -6.10 14.06
C GLY A 34 -0.45 -5.81 13.33
N VAL A 35 -0.46 -5.72 12.00
CA VAL A 35 0.77 -5.43 11.22
C VAL A 35 1.16 -3.96 11.30
N LEU A 36 0.19 -3.06 11.38
CA LEU A 36 0.46 -1.65 11.66
C LEU A 36 1.05 -1.44 13.06
N ARG A 37 0.69 -2.29 14.05
CA ARG A 37 1.26 -2.25 15.40
C ARG A 37 2.73 -2.70 15.48
N GLU A 38 3.18 -3.56 14.58
CA GLU A 38 4.58 -4.01 14.55
C GLU A 38 5.52 -2.98 13.90
N VAL A 39 5.00 -2.14 13.03
CA VAL A 39 5.70 -0.94 12.49
C VAL A 39 5.60 0.24 13.47
N ASP A 40 4.75 0.10 14.50
CA ASP A 40 4.37 1.15 15.44
C ASP A 40 5.45 1.35 16.53
N ARG A 41 6.28 2.33 16.28
CA ARG A 41 6.76 3.14 17.42
C ARG A 41 5.63 4.14 17.74
N PRO A 42 5.22 4.29 19.03
CA PRO A 42 4.07 5.12 19.44
C PRO A 42 4.07 6.57 18.90
N THR A 43 5.22 7.05 18.45
CA THR A 43 5.43 8.39 17.89
C THR A 43 4.82 8.63 16.50
N HIS A 44 4.51 7.59 15.71
CA HIS A 44 3.99 7.76 14.34
C HIS A 44 2.46 7.82 14.30
N SER A 45 1.79 7.08 15.18
CA SER A 45 0.33 7.13 15.32
C SER A 45 -0.13 8.53 15.74
N ASP A 46 0.52 9.12 16.75
CA ASP A 46 0.19 10.44 17.26
C ASP A 46 0.34 11.54 16.17
N LEU A 47 1.38 11.43 15.33
CA LEU A 47 1.59 12.37 14.23
C LEU A 47 0.50 12.28 13.17
N ILE A 48 0.07 11.07 12.81
CA ILE A 48 -1.02 10.84 11.85
C ILE A 48 -2.32 11.41 12.40
N ASP A 49 -2.65 11.11 13.65
CA ASP A 49 -3.85 11.62 14.32
C ASP A 49 -3.85 13.14 14.41
N GLU A 50 -2.70 13.75 14.70
CA GLU A 50 -2.57 15.21 14.72
C GLU A 50 -2.79 15.80 13.32
N GLN A 51 -2.27 15.18 12.25
CA GLN A 51 -2.49 15.65 10.89
C GLN A 51 -3.95 15.52 10.46
N ILE A 52 -4.63 14.44 10.86
CA ILE A 52 -6.08 14.27 10.63
C ILE A 52 -6.87 15.33 11.38
N ARG A 53 -6.59 15.56 12.67
CA ARG A 53 -7.26 16.62 13.45
C ARG A 53 -7.00 18.01 12.86
N THR A 54 -5.79 18.25 12.38
CA THR A 54 -5.42 19.51 11.73
C THR A 54 -6.19 19.70 10.42
N ALA A 55 -6.28 18.64 9.59
CA ALA A 55 -7.09 18.70 8.38
C ALA A 55 -8.57 18.97 8.68
N LYS A 56 -9.16 18.30 9.67
CA LYS A 56 -10.53 18.54 10.13
C LYS A 56 -10.76 19.99 10.61
N ARG A 57 -9.79 20.53 11.35
CA ARG A 57 -9.89 21.90 11.91
C ARG A 57 -9.83 22.98 10.86
N HIS A 58 -9.07 22.78 9.78
CA HIS A 58 -8.83 23.76 8.73
C HIS A 58 -9.76 23.60 7.53
N LEU A 59 -10.56 22.53 7.44
CA LEU A 59 -11.64 22.41 6.47
C LEU A 59 -12.94 22.96 7.08
N PRO A 60 -13.43 24.12 6.62
CA PRO A 60 -14.72 24.63 7.07
C PRO A 60 -15.83 23.59 6.79
N LYS A 61 -16.82 23.53 7.69
CA LYS A 61 -17.97 22.61 7.52
C LYS A 61 -18.63 22.81 6.16
N GLY A 62 -18.75 21.72 5.40
CA GLY A 62 -19.36 21.73 4.06
C GLY A 62 -18.47 22.22 2.93
N TYR A 63 -17.23 22.70 3.20
CA TYR A 63 -16.35 23.25 2.18
C TYR A 63 -16.00 22.22 1.08
N SER A 64 -15.80 20.97 1.44
CA SER A 64 -15.55 19.90 0.47
C SER A 64 -16.72 19.63 -0.48
N ARG A 65 -17.95 20.01 -0.10
CA ARG A 65 -19.15 19.86 -0.96
C ARG A 65 -19.16 20.87 -2.11
N GLU A 66 -18.54 22.02 -1.91
CA GLU A 66 -18.46 23.09 -2.90
C GLU A 66 -17.31 22.89 -3.90
N LEU A 67 -16.37 21.99 -3.57
CA LEU A 67 -15.24 21.68 -4.45
C LEU A 67 -15.70 20.85 -5.66
N PRO A 68 -15.24 21.20 -6.88
CA PRO A 68 -15.44 20.39 -8.08
C PRO A 68 -14.91 18.96 -7.90
N ARG A 69 -15.68 17.99 -8.38
CA ARG A 69 -15.37 16.55 -8.22
C ARG A 69 -15.10 15.89 -9.54
N LEU A 70 -14.37 14.78 -9.44
CA LEU A 70 -14.16 13.90 -10.58
C LEU A 70 -15.44 13.08 -10.83
N ALA A 71 -15.86 13.04 -12.10
CA ALA A 71 -17.01 12.25 -12.53
C ALA A 71 -16.65 10.76 -12.72
N HIS A 72 -15.39 10.46 -13.07
CA HIS A 72 -14.92 9.13 -13.46
C HIS A 72 -13.53 8.84 -12.89
N GLY A 73 -13.11 7.57 -12.99
CA GLY A 73 -11.79 7.10 -12.58
C GLY A 73 -11.71 6.60 -11.13
N PRO A 74 -10.51 6.20 -10.66
CA PRO A 74 -10.31 5.63 -9.33
C PRO A 74 -10.69 6.58 -8.19
N SER A 75 -10.56 7.90 -8.44
CA SER A 75 -10.89 8.98 -7.49
C SER A 75 -12.27 9.61 -7.77
N ALA A 76 -13.18 8.91 -8.48
CA ALA A 76 -14.54 9.41 -8.74
C ALA A 76 -15.24 9.82 -7.43
N LEU A 77 -16.01 10.90 -7.50
CA LEU A 77 -16.73 11.54 -6.40
C LEU A 77 -15.83 12.28 -5.39
N LEU A 78 -14.52 12.15 -5.43
CA LEU A 78 -13.61 12.96 -4.63
C LEU A 78 -13.38 14.33 -5.27
N PRO A 79 -13.02 15.35 -4.46
CA PRO A 79 -12.60 16.64 -5.00
C PRO A 79 -11.43 16.45 -5.98
N ARG A 80 -11.50 17.08 -7.16
CA ARG A 80 -10.42 16.94 -8.16
C ARG A 80 -9.08 17.50 -7.66
N VAL A 81 -9.11 18.46 -6.75
CA VAL A 81 -7.92 19.01 -6.11
C VAL A 81 -7.26 18.01 -5.16
N TYR A 82 -8.01 17.03 -4.61
CA TYR A 82 -7.43 15.91 -3.86
C TYR A 82 -6.65 14.98 -4.78
N ASP A 83 -7.22 14.64 -5.93
CA ASP A 83 -6.56 13.79 -6.93
C ASP A 83 -5.27 14.45 -7.44
N LEU A 84 -5.34 15.75 -7.75
CA LEU A 84 -4.17 16.56 -8.12
C LEU A 84 -3.09 16.53 -7.03
N ALA A 85 -3.46 16.67 -5.77
CA ALA A 85 -2.53 16.62 -4.65
C ALA A 85 -1.92 15.19 -4.51
N PHE A 86 -2.75 14.17 -4.71
CA PHE A 86 -2.30 12.78 -4.63
C PHE A 86 -1.32 12.42 -5.75
N GLU A 87 -1.57 12.87 -6.98
CA GLU A 87 -0.64 12.72 -8.10
C GLU A 87 0.69 13.44 -7.83
N ALA A 88 0.66 14.67 -7.32
CA ALA A 88 1.87 15.40 -6.96
C ALA A 88 2.72 14.65 -5.91
N ILE A 89 2.09 14.05 -4.89
CA ILE A 89 2.75 13.24 -3.87
C ILE A 89 3.31 11.94 -4.45
N SER A 90 2.53 11.25 -5.29
CA SER A 90 2.89 9.95 -5.87
C SER A 90 4.07 10.07 -6.82
N HIS A 91 4.12 11.12 -7.64
CA HIS A 91 5.23 11.37 -8.56
C HIS A 91 6.48 11.93 -7.88
N GLY A 92 6.34 12.54 -6.71
CA GLY A 92 7.43 13.10 -5.92
C GLY A 92 8.01 12.14 -4.87
N ASP A 93 7.66 10.85 -4.89
CA ASP A 93 8.05 9.88 -3.84
C ASP A 93 7.75 10.39 -2.42
N GLY A 94 6.61 11.05 -2.25
CA GLY A 94 6.20 11.65 -0.99
C GLY A 94 6.88 13.00 -0.67
N ARG A 95 7.68 13.55 -1.59
CA ARG A 95 8.32 14.86 -1.44
C ARG A 95 7.64 15.87 -2.35
N VAL A 96 7.30 17.01 -1.78
CA VAL A 96 6.74 18.14 -2.54
C VAL A 96 7.39 19.43 -2.06
N ASP A 97 8.15 20.05 -2.93
CA ASP A 97 8.63 21.41 -2.73
C ASP A 97 7.71 22.44 -3.41
N ALA A 98 7.81 23.70 -2.99
CA ALA A 98 6.93 24.76 -3.46
C ALA A 98 7.09 25.04 -4.96
N GLU A 99 8.30 24.91 -5.50
CA GLU A 99 8.57 25.19 -6.92
C GLU A 99 7.97 24.10 -7.81
N THR A 100 8.21 22.82 -7.48
CA THR A 100 7.66 21.67 -8.20
C THR A 100 6.14 21.68 -8.15
N LEU A 101 5.55 21.94 -6.97
CA LEU A 101 4.11 22.05 -6.82
C LEU A 101 3.52 23.19 -7.67
N SER A 102 4.16 24.37 -7.66
CA SER A 102 3.70 25.51 -8.45
C SER A 102 3.72 25.21 -9.95
N ARG A 103 4.79 24.58 -10.45
CA ARG A 103 4.88 24.15 -11.85
C ARG A 103 3.83 23.10 -12.21
N PHE A 104 3.60 22.13 -11.32
CA PHE A 104 2.60 21.10 -11.52
C PHE A 104 1.18 21.67 -11.58
N VAL A 105 0.83 22.55 -10.62
CA VAL A 105 -0.46 23.26 -10.60
C VAL A 105 -0.63 24.17 -11.82
N ALA A 106 0.42 24.88 -12.20
CA ALA A 106 0.38 25.74 -13.39
C ALA A 106 0.15 24.92 -14.66
N ALA A 107 0.85 23.79 -14.84
CA ALA A 107 0.64 22.87 -15.95
C ALA A 107 -0.79 22.32 -15.98
N TYR A 108 -1.34 21.90 -14.85
CA TYR A 108 -2.73 21.46 -14.77
C TYR A 108 -3.71 22.55 -15.20
N GLN A 109 -3.49 23.81 -14.77
CA GLN A 109 -4.35 24.94 -15.08
C GLN A 109 -4.32 25.35 -16.56
N THR A 110 -3.36 24.89 -17.36
CA THR A 110 -3.37 25.09 -18.81
C THR A 110 -4.52 24.33 -19.48
N VAL A 111 -4.98 23.23 -18.88
CA VAL A 111 -6.07 22.40 -19.39
C VAL A 111 -7.39 22.76 -18.70
N THR A 112 -7.35 22.86 -17.37
CA THR A 112 -8.56 23.13 -16.57
C THR A 112 -8.24 24.08 -15.42
N PRO A 113 -8.75 25.32 -15.45
CA PRO A 113 -8.47 26.29 -14.39
C PRO A 113 -9.08 25.84 -13.06
N LEU A 114 -8.29 26.00 -11.99
CA LEU A 114 -8.73 25.77 -10.62
C LEU A 114 -9.45 27.01 -10.08
N LYS A 115 -10.53 26.79 -9.35
CA LYS A 115 -11.22 27.86 -8.62
C LYS A 115 -10.39 28.30 -7.41
N LEU A 116 -10.61 29.53 -6.93
CA LEU A 116 -9.90 30.05 -5.76
C LEU A 116 -10.03 29.12 -4.54
N GLY A 117 -11.22 28.58 -4.31
CA GLY A 117 -11.46 27.61 -3.23
C GLY A 117 -10.61 26.34 -3.36
N GLU A 118 -10.38 25.86 -4.59
CA GLU A 118 -9.52 24.69 -4.80
C GLU A 118 -8.06 25.00 -4.51
N LEU A 119 -7.57 26.18 -4.92
CA LEU A 119 -6.21 26.64 -4.61
C LEU A 119 -5.99 26.75 -3.09
N TRP A 120 -6.96 27.24 -2.35
CA TRP A 120 -6.92 27.30 -0.88
C TRP A 120 -6.96 25.92 -0.23
N ALA A 121 -7.58 24.94 -0.87
CA ALA A 121 -7.65 23.58 -0.36
C ALA A 121 -6.35 22.78 -0.57
N ILE A 122 -5.46 23.17 -1.49
CA ILE A 122 -4.25 22.43 -1.84
C ILE A 122 -3.43 22.00 -0.60
N PRO A 123 -3.10 22.88 0.37
CA PRO A 123 -2.29 22.47 1.52
C PRO A 123 -2.93 21.37 2.37
N ILE A 124 -4.26 21.38 2.48
CA ILE A 124 -5.00 20.37 3.25
C ILE A 124 -5.08 19.07 2.46
N MET A 125 -5.33 19.15 1.16
CA MET A 125 -5.39 17.97 0.28
C MET A 125 -4.02 17.28 0.16
N LEU A 126 -2.92 18.03 0.17
CA LEU A 126 -1.56 17.48 0.23
C LEU A 126 -1.32 16.70 1.53
N ARG A 127 -1.79 17.18 2.68
CA ARG A 127 -1.69 16.45 3.95
C ARG A 127 -2.45 15.13 3.90
N LEU A 128 -3.69 15.15 3.39
CA LEU A 128 -4.49 13.95 3.23
C LEU A 128 -3.86 12.98 2.22
N ALA A 129 -3.34 13.49 1.12
CA ALA A 129 -2.63 12.70 0.12
C ALA A 129 -1.35 12.05 0.66
N LEU A 130 -0.59 12.75 1.52
CA LEU A 130 0.58 12.20 2.20
C LEU A 130 0.20 11.06 3.15
N ILE A 131 -0.85 11.21 3.93
CA ILE A 131 -1.35 10.15 4.82
C ILE A 131 -1.76 8.93 4.00
N GLU A 132 -2.50 9.12 2.91
CA GLU A 132 -2.89 8.02 2.02
C GLU A 132 -1.67 7.34 1.36
N ASN A 133 -0.68 8.11 0.92
CA ASN A 133 0.54 7.55 0.38
C ASN A 133 1.29 6.70 1.43
N LEU A 134 1.42 7.21 2.65
CA LEU A 134 2.02 6.46 3.76
C LEU A 134 1.26 5.16 4.03
N ARG A 135 -0.07 5.20 4.06
CA ARG A 135 -0.90 4.01 4.21
C ARG A 135 -0.64 2.97 3.11
N ARG A 136 -0.55 3.41 1.85
CA ARG A 136 -0.28 2.51 0.71
C ARG A 136 1.11 1.88 0.80
N VAL A 137 2.11 2.65 1.20
CA VAL A 137 3.47 2.15 1.40
C VAL A 137 3.51 1.14 2.55
N ALA A 138 2.90 1.46 3.69
CA ALA A 138 2.82 0.58 4.84
C ALA A 138 2.09 -0.74 4.49
N ALA A 139 0.99 -0.68 3.74
CA ALA A 139 0.27 -1.86 3.28
C ALA A 139 1.14 -2.77 2.39
N ARG A 140 1.94 -2.19 1.48
CA ARG A 140 2.88 -2.96 0.64
C ARG A 140 3.97 -3.64 1.46
N ILE A 141 4.55 -2.91 2.42
CA ILE A 141 5.57 -3.46 3.32
C ILE A 141 4.99 -4.62 4.14
N ALA A 142 3.79 -4.44 4.69
CA ALA A 142 3.10 -5.46 5.46
C ALA A 142 2.80 -6.71 4.64
N ALA A 143 2.26 -6.55 3.43
CA ALA A 143 2.02 -7.66 2.50
C ALA A 143 3.32 -8.40 2.17
N GLY A 144 4.39 -7.68 1.83
CA GLY A 144 5.70 -8.27 1.56
C GLY A 144 6.30 -9.01 2.77
N THR A 145 6.02 -8.55 3.99
CA THR A 145 6.46 -9.25 5.22
C THR A 145 5.70 -10.56 5.40
N ILE A 146 4.38 -10.56 5.18
CA ILE A 146 3.56 -11.77 5.24
C ILE A 146 4.05 -12.80 4.22
N ASP A 147 4.35 -12.36 3.00
CA ASP A 147 4.82 -13.24 1.94
C ASP A 147 6.20 -13.83 2.26
N ARG A 148 7.13 -13.02 2.80
CA ARG A 148 8.44 -13.51 3.29
C ARG A 148 8.28 -14.54 4.40
N ASN A 149 7.43 -14.29 5.39
CA ASN A 149 7.18 -15.23 6.48
C ASN A 149 6.61 -16.57 5.97
N ARG A 150 5.76 -16.55 4.95
CA ARG A 150 5.28 -17.76 4.28
C ARG A 150 6.39 -18.51 3.56
N ALA A 151 7.26 -17.77 2.86
CA ALA A 151 8.43 -18.34 2.19
C ALA A 151 9.39 -18.99 3.19
N ASP A 152 9.65 -18.33 4.33
CA ASP A 152 10.46 -18.88 5.41
C ASP A 152 9.90 -20.19 5.95
N ALA A 153 8.60 -20.26 6.21
CA ALA A 153 7.96 -21.48 6.70
C ALA A 153 8.10 -22.65 5.70
N TRP A 154 7.96 -22.39 4.40
CA TRP A 154 8.19 -23.41 3.37
C TRP A 154 9.66 -23.80 3.24
N ALA A 155 10.57 -22.80 3.33
CA ALA A 155 12.00 -23.07 3.30
C ALA A 155 12.44 -23.95 4.47
N ASP A 156 11.96 -23.67 5.69
CA ASP A 156 12.29 -24.44 6.88
C ASP A 156 11.85 -25.92 6.73
N GLN A 157 10.64 -26.17 6.22
CA GLN A 157 10.16 -27.52 5.93
C GLN A 157 11.01 -28.22 4.87
N MET A 158 11.37 -27.53 3.79
CA MET A 158 12.21 -28.11 2.73
C MET A 158 13.64 -28.40 3.21
N LEU A 159 14.21 -27.52 4.03
CA LEU A 159 15.53 -27.72 4.61
C LEU A 159 15.56 -28.90 5.58
N ASP A 160 14.56 -29.01 6.44
CA ASP A 160 14.45 -30.13 7.39
C ASP A 160 14.32 -31.46 6.65
N VAL A 161 13.41 -31.53 5.65
CA VAL A 161 13.22 -32.76 4.85
C VAL A 161 14.46 -33.07 4.00
N ALA A 162 15.13 -32.06 3.44
CA ALA A 162 16.36 -32.26 2.68
C ALA A 162 17.47 -32.88 3.52
N LEU A 163 17.50 -32.57 4.82
CA LEU A 163 18.49 -33.10 5.76
C LEU A 163 18.17 -34.52 6.20
N HIS A 164 16.91 -34.86 6.47
CA HIS A 164 16.52 -36.11 7.09
C HIS A 164 16.00 -37.15 6.09
N ASP A 165 15.22 -36.74 5.09
CA ASP A 165 14.68 -37.62 4.03
C ASP A 165 14.52 -36.87 2.70
N PRO A 166 15.62 -36.72 1.94
CA PRO A 166 15.61 -35.96 0.67
C PRO A 166 14.59 -36.45 -0.37
N LYS A 167 14.17 -37.74 -0.28
CA LYS A 167 13.19 -38.30 -1.23
C LYS A 167 11.79 -37.74 -1.01
N SER A 168 11.49 -37.37 0.22
CA SER A 168 10.18 -36.78 0.58
C SER A 168 10.04 -35.29 0.20
N LEU A 169 11.09 -34.63 -0.31
CA LEU A 169 11.02 -33.24 -0.83
C LEU A 169 9.91 -33.07 -1.87
N ILE A 170 9.68 -34.08 -2.71
CA ILE A 170 8.60 -34.02 -3.72
C ILE A 170 7.23 -33.86 -3.09
N LEU A 171 7.01 -34.40 -1.90
CA LEU A 171 5.74 -34.27 -1.17
C LEU A 171 5.58 -32.85 -0.63
N VAL A 172 6.63 -32.24 -0.11
CA VAL A 172 6.61 -30.87 0.39
C VAL A 172 6.33 -29.88 -0.77
N ILE A 173 6.96 -30.11 -1.95
CA ILE A 173 6.69 -29.31 -3.15
C ILE A 173 5.23 -29.48 -3.59
N ALA A 174 4.70 -30.70 -3.57
CA ALA A 174 3.31 -30.95 -3.93
C ALA A 174 2.33 -30.29 -2.94
N ASP A 175 2.67 -30.25 -1.65
CA ASP A 175 1.87 -29.53 -0.63
C ASP A 175 1.92 -28.03 -0.84
N MET A 176 3.10 -27.48 -1.10
CA MET A 176 3.26 -26.06 -1.45
C MET A 176 2.46 -25.72 -2.72
N ALA A 177 2.54 -26.55 -3.77
CA ALA A 177 1.79 -26.35 -5.01
C ALA A 177 0.27 -26.35 -4.76
N ARG A 178 -0.24 -27.23 -3.92
CA ARG A 178 -1.66 -27.30 -3.53
C ARG A 178 -2.11 -26.09 -2.72
N SER A 179 -1.22 -25.56 -1.88
CA SER A 179 -1.52 -24.34 -1.10
C SER A 179 -1.60 -23.08 -1.96
N ASN A 180 -1.13 -23.16 -3.22
CA ASN A 180 -1.11 -22.09 -4.21
C ASN A 180 -0.58 -20.77 -3.63
N PRO A 181 0.67 -20.72 -3.14
CA PRO A 181 1.23 -19.52 -2.55
C PRO A 181 1.33 -18.40 -3.59
N PRO A 182 1.27 -17.13 -3.18
CA PRO A 182 1.41 -16.02 -4.11
C PRO A 182 2.82 -16.02 -4.70
N MET A 183 2.93 -16.13 -6.03
CA MET A 183 4.22 -16.07 -6.75
C MET A 183 4.65 -14.61 -6.98
N VAL A 184 4.67 -13.82 -5.90
CA VAL A 184 5.14 -12.42 -5.91
C VAL A 184 6.63 -12.36 -5.58
N SER A 185 7.29 -11.28 -5.97
CA SER A 185 8.74 -11.10 -5.83
C SER A 185 9.23 -11.30 -4.38
N SER A 186 8.49 -10.79 -3.39
CA SER A 186 8.84 -10.93 -1.96
C SER A 186 8.86 -12.40 -1.48
N PHE A 187 7.92 -13.22 -1.94
CA PHE A 187 7.87 -14.65 -1.61
C PHE A 187 8.99 -15.42 -2.33
N VAL A 188 9.09 -15.21 -3.64
CA VAL A 188 10.04 -15.95 -4.49
C VAL A 188 11.49 -15.65 -4.12
N ALA A 189 11.82 -14.35 -3.95
CA ALA A 189 13.17 -13.95 -3.59
C ALA A 189 13.59 -14.51 -2.22
N GLU A 190 12.70 -14.49 -1.23
CA GLU A 190 13.00 -15.03 0.09
C GLU A 190 13.17 -16.55 0.05
N LEU A 191 12.27 -17.27 -0.63
CA LEU A 191 12.36 -18.71 -0.76
C LEU A 191 13.64 -19.13 -1.49
N ALA A 192 13.96 -18.48 -2.60
CA ALA A 192 15.20 -18.74 -3.35
C ALA A 192 16.45 -18.43 -2.49
N ARG A 193 16.48 -17.30 -1.80
CA ARG A 193 17.58 -16.90 -0.91
C ARG A 193 17.85 -17.96 0.17
N ARG A 194 16.80 -18.54 0.75
CA ARG A 194 16.89 -19.54 1.82
C ARG A 194 17.37 -20.90 1.31
N LEU A 195 17.00 -21.29 0.10
CA LEU A 195 17.31 -22.60 -0.47
C LEU A 195 18.63 -22.64 -1.24
N GLN A 196 19.08 -21.50 -1.81
CA GLN A 196 20.33 -21.44 -2.58
C GLN A 196 21.56 -21.82 -1.75
N GLY A 197 22.41 -22.68 -2.33
CA GLY A 197 23.70 -23.03 -1.73
C GLY A 197 23.66 -23.97 -0.54
N GLN A 198 22.47 -24.44 -0.12
CA GLN A 198 22.34 -25.27 1.07
C GLN A 198 22.56 -26.77 0.80
N SER A 199 21.97 -27.34 -0.25
CA SER A 199 22.07 -28.74 -0.60
C SER A 199 21.76 -28.99 -2.08
N ALA A 200 22.41 -29.98 -2.70
CA ALA A 200 22.10 -30.39 -4.08
C ALA A 200 20.64 -30.91 -4.22
N ALA A 201 20.06 -31.45 -3.17
CA ALA A 201 18.67 -31.91 -3.17
C ALA A 201 17.68 -30.80 -3.37
N LEU A 202 18.03 -29.57 -2.97
CA LEU A 202 17.17 -28.37 -3.08
C LEU A 202 17.18 -27.75 -4.49
N ALA A 203 17.92 -28.31 -5.46
CA ALA A 203 17.79 -27.91 -6.85
C ALA A 203 16.36 -28.16 -7.40
N LEU A 204 15.68 -29.20 -6.92
CA LEU A 204 14.32 -29.56 -7.35
C LEU A 204 13.27 -28.47 -7.00
N PRO A 205 13.17 -27.98 -5.74
CA PRO A 205 12.29 -26.84 -5.44
C PRO A 205 12.62 -25.58 -6.23
N LEU A 206 13.89 -25.26 -6.43
CA LEU A 206 14.31 -24.07 -7.20
C LEU A 206 13.86 -24.18 -8.66
N THR A 207 14.06 -25.32 -9.31
CA THR A 207 13.58 -25.56 -10.68
C THR A 207 12.05 -25.47 -10.77
N TRP A 208 11.33 -25.96 -9.76
CA TRP A 208 9.87 -25.82 -9.72
C TRP A 208 9.43 -24.36 -9.63
N ILE A 209 10.11 -23.54 -8.81
CA ILE A 209 9.83 -22.09 -8.71
C ILE A 209 10.07 -21.40 -10.06
N GLU A 210 11.21 -21.68 -10.71
CA GLU A 210 11.55 -21.12 -12.02
C GLU A 210 10.48 -21.47 -13.09
N GLN A 211 10.02 -22.72 -13.09
CA GLN A 211 8.97 -23.15 -13.99
C GLN A 211 7.65 -22.40 -13.72
N ARG A 212 7.24 -22.29 -12.46
CA ARG A 212 6.00 -21.57 -12.09
C ARG A 212 6.06 -20.09 -12.43
N LEU A 213 7.22 -19.45 -12.27
CA LEU A 213 7.42 -18.06 -12.68
C LEU A 213 7.27 -17.89 -14.19
N SER A 214 7.88 -18.79 -14.97
CA SER A 214 7.77 -18.74 -16.43
C SER A 214 6.33 -18.97 -16.91
N GLU A 215 5.57 -19.85 -16.26
CA GLU A 215 4.15 -20.09 -16.57
C GLU A 215 3.27 -18.87 -16.24
N SER A 216 3.62 -18.10 -15.20
CA SER A 216 2.88 -16.90 -14.80
C SER A 216 3.24 -15.64 -15.59
N GLY A 217 4.16 -15.72 -16.54
CA GLY A 217 4.59 -14.60 -17.38
C GLY A 217 5.49 -13.58 -16.66
N PHE A 218 5.93 -13.86 -15.44
CA PHE A 218 6.94 -13.07 -14.74
C PHE A 218 8.33 -13.58 -15.16
N GLY A 219 9.04 -12.81 -15.97
CA GLY A 219 10.45 -13.07 -16.25
C GLY A 219 11.32 -12.81 -15.02
N ILE A 220 12.40 -13.59 -14.88
CA ILE A 220 13.43 -13.44 -13.82
C ILE A 220 14.04 -12.01 -13.82
N GLU A 221 13.93 -11.29 -14.92
CA GLU A 221 14.42 -9.90 -15.07
C GLU A 221 13.59 -8.85 -14.31
N GLN A 222 12.49 -9.22 -13.67
CA GLN A 222 11.61 -8.32 -12.90
C GLN A 222 11.66 -8.58 -11.37
N LEU A 223 12.51 -9.46 -10.90
CA LEU A 223 12.80 -9.73 -9.50
C LEU A 223 13.98 -8.92 -9.00
#